data_4adef023697ab34aa939a26f7b201888
#
_entry.id   4adef023697ab34aa939a26f7b201888
#
_cell.length_a   1.000
_cell.length_b   1.000
_cell.length_c   1.000
_cell.angle_alpha   90.00
_cell.angle_beta   90.00
_cell.angle_gamma   90.00
#
_symmetry.space_group_name_H-M   'P 1'
#
loop_
_entity.id
_entity.type
_entity.pdbx_description
1 polymer ?
#
loop_
_entity_poly.entity_id
_entity_poly.type
_entity_poly.pdbx_seq_one_letter_code
_entity_poly.pdbx_strand_id
1 'polypeptide(L)'
;MKLKVGNITKIRTGKLDANASSPDGKYPFFTCSKNPLKISTYSYDCECVLVAGNGDLNVKYYNGKFDAYQRTYIIEDNSNGLLYMPYLYYFFEGYIEKLRKQSIGGVIKYIKLGNLTNALIELPYIEEQKYIVSLINISSELIDLRRETINKLDSLVKARFIEMFGDPGTNPMGWEETTIGKECFYIKDGPHKSLSDIGKENGGHPFISVRNIVDGYIDFSTAKYISDEDYADALKKCHPEKGDMLYSKGGTTGIAKLIDVDEEFANWVHVAVLKFDKERLNGVFFENMLNGDYCYEQSQRLTKGIANRDLVLSAMVQIKMYRPPIKHQQQFADFVKQVDKSRFDIKKSIIELEREVVYD
;
A
#
# COMPACT_ATOMS: atom_id res chain seq x y z
N MET A 1 22.65 28.25 8.50
CA MET A 1 22.20 29.63 8.08
C MET A 1 20.92 29.50 7.28
N LYS A 2 19.93 30.37 7.51
CA LYS A 2 18.63 30.29 6.79
C LYS A 2 18.60 31.27 5.64
N LEU A 3 18.43 30.80 4.41
CA LEU A 3 18.49 31.58 3.18
C LEU A 3 17.26 31.35 2.29
N LYS A 4 16.96 32.34 1.42
CA LYS A 4 16.01 32.12 0.34
C LYS A 4 16.67 31.31 -0.77
N VAL A 5 15.97 30.28 -1.28
CA VAL A 5 16.47 29.47 -2.39
C VAL A 5 16.87 30.33 -3.60
N GLY A 6 16.09 31.34 -3.94
CA GLY A 6 16.39 32.25 -5.05
C GLY A 6 17.70 33.03 -4.91
N ASN A 7 18.28 33.12 -3.72
CA ASN A 7 19.57 33.81 -3.50
C ASN A 7 20.79 32.92 -3.80
N ILE A 8 20.58 31.59 -3.81
CA ILE A 8 21.65 30.58 -3.95
C ILE A 8 21.46 29.69 -5.19
N THR A 9 20.42 29.95 -5.99
CA THR A 9 20.10 29.15 -7.17
C THR A 9 19.76 30.04 -8.35
N LYS A 10 19.96 29.49 -9.57
CA LYS A 10 19.43 30.03 -10.82
C LYS A 10 18.25 29.17 -11.23
N ILE A 11 17.06 29.79 -11.35
CA ILE A 11 15.82 29.07 -11.68
C ILE A 11 15.34 29.54 -13.05
N ARG A 12 15.11 28.57 -13.94
CA ARG A 12 14.53 28.79 -15.27
C ARG A 12 13.47 27.73 -15.55
N THR A 13 12.72 27.85 -16.64
CA THR A 13 11.77 26.83 -17.10
C THR A 13 12.28 26.15 -18.35
N GLY A 14 11.75 24.96 -18.64
CA GLY A 14 11.90 24.35 -19.95
C GLY A 14 11.35 25.22 -21.08
N LYS A 15 11.57 24.82 -22.31
CA LYS A 15 11.19 25.61 -23.51
C LYS A 15 10.20 24.86 -24.40
N LEU A 16 10.11 23.56 -24.28
CA LEU A 16 9.34 22.72 -25.19
C LEU A 16 7.89 22.54 -24.74
N ASP A 17 7.03 22.19 -25.69
CA ASP A 17 5.66 21.76 -25.38
C ASP A 17 5.65 20.30 -24.86
N ALA A 18 4.61 19.91 -24.16
CA ALA A 18 4.50 18.58 -23.56
C ALA A 18 4.46 17.45 -24.62
N ASN A 19 4.01 17.73 -25.82
CA ASN A 19 3.92 16.79 -26.95
C ASN A 19 5.25 16.63 -27.74
N ALA A 20 6.32 17.32 -27.35
CA ALA A 20 7.63 17.21 -28.01
C ALA A 20 8.36 15.88 -27.76
N SER A 21 7.78 14.96 -26.96
CA SER A 21 8.36 13.67 -26.66
C SER A 21 8.50 12.79 -27.90
N SER A 22 9.57 11.98 -27.93
CA SER A 22 9.82 10.94 -28.95
C SER A 22 10.07 9.62 -28.23
N PRO A 23 9.25 8.58 -28.43
CA PRO A 23 9.39 7.28 -27.73
C PRO A 23 10.79 6.65 -27.90
N ASP A 24 11.41 6.85 -29.07
CA ASP A 24 12.74 6.33 -29.41
C ASP A 24 13.87 7.33 -29.09
N GLY A 25 13.56 8.40 -28.37
CA GLY A 25 14.51 9.44 -28.01
C GLY A 25 15.62 8.93 -27.10
N LYS A 26 16.81 9.55 -27.26
CA LYS A 26 18.04 9.19 -26.54
C LYS A 26 18.12 9.87 -25.16
N TYR A 27 17.52 11.03 -25.01
CA TYR A 27 17.66 11.87 -23.82
C TYR A 27 16.36 11.89 -23.01
N PRO A 28 16.43 12.08 -21.67
CA PRO A 28 15.22 12.31 -20.88
C PRO A 28 14.55 13.63 -21.25
N PHE A 29 13.22 13.59 -21.27
CA PHE A 29 12.36 14.76 -21.42
C PHE A 29 11.53 14.94 -20.14
N PHE A 30 11.86 15.94 -19.36
CA PHE A 30 11.21 16.20 -18.08
C PHE A 30 9.97 17.07 -18.27
N THR A 31 8.82 16.45 -18.06
CA THR A 31 7.52 17.11 -17.99
C THR A 31 7.06 17.22 -16.53
N CYS A 32 5.80 17.62 -16.31
CA CYS A 32 5.20 17.61 -14.98
C CYS A 32 4.80 16.19 -14.51
N SER A 33 4.95 15.15 -15.34
CA SER A 33 4.74 13.77 -14.95
C SER A 33 5.83 13.27 -13.98
N LYS A 34 5.48 12.34 -13.10
CA LYS A 34 6.44 11.73 -12.16
C LYS A 34 7.62 11.08 -12.90
N ASN A 35 7.35 10.33 -13.94
CA ASN A 35 8.37 9.67 -14.76
C ASN A 35 8.74 10.53 -15.97
N PRO A 36 10.04 10.67 -16.31
CA PRO A 36 10.46 11.38 -17.50
C PRO A 36 10.02 10.62 -18.76
N LEU A 37 9.72 11.36 -19.82
CA LEU A 37 9.56 10.85 -21.17
C LEU A 37 10.93 10.80 -21.87
N LYS A 38 10.95 10.47 -23.16
CA LYS A 38 12.16 10.48 -24.00
C LYS A 38 12.05 11.54 -25.09
N ILE A 39 13.20 12.05 -25.55
CA ILE A 39 13.31 13.01 -26.64
C ILE A 39 14.62 12.80 -27.41
N SER A 40 14.64 13.15 -28.70
CA SER A 40 15.81 12.95 -29.56
C SER A 40 16.89 14.04 -29.43
N THR A 41 16.52 15.21 -28.87
CA THR A 41 17.41 16.37 -28.70
C THR A 41 17.65 16.67 -27.22
N TYR A 42 18.59 17.55 -26.94
CA TYR A 42 18.77 18.13 -25.61
C TYR A 42 19.10 19.63 -25.73
N SER A 43 18.57 20.43 -24.83
CA SER A 43 18.85 21.87 -24.71
C SER A 43 19.61 22.20 -23.43
N TYR A 44 19.71 21.26 -22.51
CA TYR A 44 20.34 21.42 -21.21
C TYR A 44 21.36 20.31 -20.98
N ASP A 45 22.49 20.65 -20.36
CA ASP A 45 23.53 19.72 -19.92
C ASP A 45 24.08 20.26 -18.59
N CYS A 46 23.45 19.87 -17.49
CA CYS A 46 23.78 20.42 -16.16
C CYS A 46 23.29 19.51 -15.03
N GLU A 47 23.82 19.74 -13.83
CA GLU A 47 23.29 19.22 -12.57
C GLU A 47 22.19 20.15 -12.08
N CYS A 48 21.00 19.60 -11.83
CA CYS A 48 19.83 20.40 -11.45
C CYS A 48 18.80 19.66 -10.61
N VAL A 49 17.98 20.42 -9.91
CA VAL A 49 16.71 19.95 -9.36
C VAL A 49 15.59 20.43 -10.27
N LEU A 50 14.70 19.52 -10.64
CA LEU A 50 13.55 19.76 -11.51
C LEU A 50 12.28 19.74 -10.68
N VAL A 51 11.47 20.80 -10.75
CA VAL A 51 10.19 20.89 -10.03
C VAL A 51 9.05 21.05 -11.03
N ALA A 52 8.05 20.19 -10.94
CA ALA A 52 6.83 20.32 -11.74
C ALA A 52 6.10 21.60 -11.36
N GLY A 53 5.79 22.45 -12.37
CA GLY A 53 5.14 23.74 -12.13
C GLY A 53 3.62 23.71 -12.14
N ASN A 54 3.00 22.61 -12.61
CA ASN A 54 1.56 22.43 -12.61
C ASN A 54 1.15 20.96 -12.49
N GLY A 55 -0.14 20.71 -12.28
CA GLY A 55 -0.69 19.36 -12.13
C GLY A 55 -0.27 18.70 -10.80
N ASP A 56 0.15 17.45 -10.86
CA ASP A 56 0.69 16.73 -9.68
C ASP A 56 2.14 17.16 -9.46
N LEU A 57 2.33 18.06 -8.50
CA LEU A 57 3.65 18.60 -8.18
C LEU A 57 4.58 17.48 -7.68
N ASN A 58 5.75 17.42 -8.27
CA ASN A 58 6.81 16.46 -7.93
C ASN A 58 8.18 17.08 -8.15
N VAL A 59 9.20 16.49 -7.55
CA VAL A 59 10.60 16.92 -7.63
C VAL A 59 11.43 15.81 -8.24
N LYS A 60 12.49 16.18 -8.97
CA LYS A 60 13.46 15.23 -9.53
C LYS A 60 14.85 15.82 -9.42
N TYR A 61 15.84 14.97 -9.20
CA TYR A 61 17.24 15.31 -9.34
C TYR A 61 17.79 14.70 -10.64
N TYR A 62 18.57 15.48 -11.37
CA TYR A 62 19.22 14.98 -12.59
C TYR A 62 20.56 15.68 -12.82
N ASN A 63 21.52 14.91 -13.36
CA ASN A 63 22.80 15.43 -13.82
C ASN A 63 23.11 14.88 -15.21
N GLY A 64 23.21 15.74 -16.22
CA GLY A 64 23.51 15.38 -17.59
C GLY A 64 22.64 16.09 -18.64
N LYS A 65 22.53 15.46 -19.83
CA LYS A 65 21.84 16.02 -21.00
C LYS A 65 20.36 15.70 -21.00
N PHE A 66 19.51 16.72 -21.15
CA PHE A 66 18.05 16.56 -21.16
C PHE A 66 17.33 17.72 -21.86
N ASP A 67 16.05 17.55 -22.08
CA ASP A 67 15.12 18.63 -22.38
C ASP A 67 13.98 18.70 -21.36
N ALA A 68 13.29 19.84 -21.29
CA ALA A 68 12.23 20.08 -20.33
C ALA A 68 11.05 20.83 -20.91
N TYR A 69 9.86 20.46 -20.44
CA TYR A 69 8.60 21.14 -20.70
C TYR A 69 8.56 22.53 -20.11
N GLN A 70 7.94 23.49 -20.82
CA GLN A 70 7.87 24.91 -20.42
C GLN A 70 7.25 25.18 -19.04
N ARG A 71 6.56 24.18 -18.43
CA ARG A 71 6.02 24.27 -17.07
C ARG A 71 6.86 23.51 -16.03
N THR A 72 8.02 22.99 -16.40
CA THR A 72 8.99 22.37 -15.49
C THR A 72 10.05 23.39 -15.12
N TYR A 73 10.19 23.68 -13.84
CA TYR A 73 11.27 24.53 -13.33
C TYR A 73 12.56 23.74 -13.26
N ILE A 74 13.66 24.34 -13.72
CA ILE A 74 15.03 23.83 -13.69
C ILE A 74 15.80 24.73 -12.73
N ILE A 75 16.29 24.14 -11.64
CA ILE A 75 16.98 24.82 -10.55
C ILE A 75 18.43 24.36 -10.54
N GLU A 76 19.35 25.29 -10.79
CA GLU A 76 20.79 25.07 -10.83
C GLU A 76 21.48 25.79 -9.66
N ASP A 77 22.64 25.30 -9.22
CA ASP A 77 23.45 25.99 -8.22
C ASP A 77 23.92 27.36 -8.71
N ASN A 78 23.85 28.35 -7.87
CA ASN A 78 24.43 29.68 -8.02
C ASN A 78 24.98 30.21 -6.70
N SER A 79 25.43 29.31 -5.84
CA SER A 79 25.87 29.60 -4.48
C SER A 79 27.39 29.74 -4.34
N ASN A 80 28.16 29.62 -5.45
CA ASN A 80 29.63 29.52 -5.43
C ASN A 80 30.14 28.32 -4.60
N GLY A 81 29.48 27.18 -4.69
CA GLY A 81 29.88 25.93 -4.04
C GLY A 81 29.43 25.78 -2.59
N LEU A 82 28.49 26.61 -2.11
CA LEU A 82 27.89 26.47 -0.80
C LEU A 82 26.73 25.48 -0.75
N LEU A 83 26.17 25.11 -1.91
CA LEU A 83 25.00 24.24 -2.02
C LEU A 83 25.37 22.91 -2.65
N TYR A 84 25.02 21.82 -1.99
CA TYR A 84 25.05 20.46 -2.53
C TYR A 84 23.70 20.15 -3.19
N MET A 85 23.66 19.95 -4.49
CA MET A 85 22.40 19.81 -5.24
C MET A 85 21.49 18.66 -4.79
N PRO A 86 22.00 17.47 -4.39
CA PRO A 86 21.15 16.45 -3.78
C PRO A 86 20.51 16.88 -2.45
N TYR A 87 21.14 17.77 -1.68
CA TYR A 87 20.53 18.36 -0.47
C TYR A 87 19.35 19.25 -0.83
N LEU A 88 19.46 20.06 -1.88
CA LEU A 88 18.36 20.88 -2.40
C LEU A 88 17.21 20.01 -2.92
N TYR A 89 17.52 18.85 -3.52
CA TYR A 89 16.50 17.88 -3.96
C TYR A 89 15.68 17.40 -2.77
N TYR A 90 16.30 16.92 -1.70
CA TYR A 90 15.57 16.47 -0.51
C TYR A 90 14.82 17.59 0.21
N PHE A 91 15.39 18.79 0.24
CA PHE A 91 14.68 19.96 0.74
C PHE A 91 13.34 20.16 -0.02
N PHE A 92 13.36 20.12 -1.35
CA PHE A 92 12.14 20.30 -2.14
C PHE A 92 11.19 19.11 -2.05
N GLU A 93 11.68 17.87 -1.91
CA GLU A 93 10.84 16.71 -1.61
C GLU A 93 10.02 16.93 -0.33
N GLY A 94 10.65 17.37 0.76
CA GLY A 94 9.95 17.71 2.00
C GLY A 94 9.09 18.98 1.90
N TYR A 95 9.39 19.87 0.95
CA TYR A 95 8.67 21.13 0.77
C TYR A 95 7.45 21.03 -0.17
N ILE A 96 7.25 19.88 -0.83
CA ILE A 96 6.24 19.70 -1.88
C ILE A 96 4.81 19.95 -1.37
N GLU A 97 4.48 19.50 -0.16
CA GLU A 97 3.17 19.72 0.45
C GLU A 97 2.90 21.22 0.69
N LYS A 98 3.92 21.98 1.04
CA LYS A 98 3.81 23.43 1.19
C LYS A 98 3.60 24.12 -0.17
N LEU A 99 4.26 23.63 -1.22
CA LEU A 99 4.01 24.09 -2.60
C LEU A 99 2.58 23.75 -3.05
N ARG A 100 2.06 22.58 -2.73
CA ARG A 100 0.66 22.20 -3.01
C ARG A 100 -0.32 23.16 -2.34
N LYS A 101 -0.10 23.52 -1.08
CA LYS A 101 -0.94 24.49 -0.35
C LYS A 101 -0.84 25.91 -0.94
N GLN A 102 0.30 26.29 -1.50
CA GLN A 102 0.54 27.60 -2.14
C GLN A 102 0.10 27.65 -3.60
N SER A 103 -0.24 26.52 -4.21
CA SER A 103 -0.66 26.46 -5.61
C SER A 103 -2.00 27.17 -5.83
N ILE A 104 -2.14 27.78 -6.99
CA ILE A 104 -3.32 28.52 -7.42
C ILE A 104 -3.89 27.90 -8.72
N GLY A 105 -5.11 28.26 -9.08
CA GLY A 105 -5.82 27.75 -10.27
C GLY A 105 -7.04 26.91 -9.91
N GLY A 106 -7.89 26.68 -10.89
CA GLY A 106 -9.14 25.90 -10.75
C GLY A 106 -8.90 24.39 -10.97
N VAL A 107 -9.17 23.92 -12.20
CA VAL A 107 -9.06 22.48 -12.55
C VAL A 107 -7.60 22.01 -12.53
N ILE A 108 -6.67 22.79 -13.07
CA ILE A 108 -5.24 22.50 -13.02
C ILE A 108 -4.56 23.52 -12.11
N LYS A 109 -4.06 23.04 -10.98
CA LYS A 109 -3.29 23.87 -10.03
C LYS A 109 -1.87 24.06 -10.54
N TYR A 110 -1.28 25.24 -10.26
CA TYR A 110 0.10 25.55 -10.62
C TYR A 110 0.77 26.42 -9.57
N ILE A 111 2.10 26.39 -9.55
CA ILE A 111 2.96 27.26 -8.73
C ILE A 111 3.60 28.36 -9.57
N LYS A 112 3.93 29.46 -8.93
CA LYS A 112 4.70 30.57 -9.54
C LYS A 112 6.17 30.45 -9.14
N LEU A 113 7.05 31.09 -9.92
CA LEU A 113 8.48 31.20 -9.62
C LEU A 113 8.74 31.67 -8.18
N GLY A 114 7.95 32.66 -7.70
CA GLY A 114 8.05 33.18 -6.34
C GLY A 114 7.82 32.14 -5.23
N ASN A 115 7.07 31.05 -5.49
CA ASN A 115 6.90 29.99 -4.51
C ASN A 115 8.21 29.22 -4.28
N LEU A 116 9.05 29.11 -5.31
CA LEU A 116 10.36 28.47 -5.24
C LEU A 116 11.44 29.43 -4.70
N THR A 117 11.53 30.63 -5.28
CA THR A 117 12.58 31.59 -4.92
C THR A 117 12.47 32.11 -3.47
N ASN A 118 11.25 32.22 -2.93
CA ASN A 118 11.00 32.62 -1.55
C ASN A 118 11.01 31.48 -0.54
N ALA A 119 11.17 30.22 -0.98
CA ALA A 119 11.34 29.10 -0.06
C ALA A 119 12.59 29.33 0.80
N LEU A 120 12.44 29.11 2.12
CA LEU A 120 13.53 29.31 3.08
C LEU A 120 14.17 27.95 3.37
N ILE A 121 15.42 27.78 2.98
CA ILE A 121 16.24 26.59 3.25
C ILE A 121 17.23 26.89 4.38
N GLU A 122 17.40 25.93 5.28
CA GLU A 122 18.55 25.92 6.20
C GLU A 122 19.75 25.37 5.45
N LEU A 123 20.83 26.14 5.42
CA LEU A 123 22.03 25.77 4.68
C LEU A 123 23.18 25.55 5.67
N PRO A 124 23.43 24.33 6.10
CA PRO A 124 24.61 23.99 6.88
C PRO A 124 25.87 23.98 6.02
N TYR A 125 27.05 23.71 6.60
CA TYR A 125 28.26 23.55 5.81
C TYR A 125 28.15 22.42 4.81
N ILE A 126 28.87 22.51 3.69
CA ILE A 126 28.77 21.57 2.57
C ILE A 126 29.00 20.11 2.99
N GLU A 127 29.90 19.85 3.91
CA GLU A 127 30.16 18.49 4.40
C GLU A 127 29.01 17.96 5.25
N GLU A 128 28.31 18.82 5.98
CA GLU A 128 27.12 18.45 6.73
C GLU A 128 25.94 18.18 5.80
N GLN A 129 25.77 18.96 4.71
CA GLN A 129 24.78 18.68 3.67
C GLN A 129 25.01 17.29 3.03
N LYS A 130 26.27 16.96 2.69
CA LYS A 130 26.64 15.64 2.16
C LYS A 130 26.34 14.53 3.16
N TYR A 131 26.64 14.76 4.43
CA TYR A 131 26.38 13.79 5.50
C TYR A 131 24.87 13.54 5.65
N ILE A 132 24.03 14.58 5.70
CA ILE A 132 22.58 14.47 5.76
C ILE A 132 22.05 13.68 4.56
N VAL A 133 22.48 14.02 3.35
CA VAL A 133 22.08 13.30 2.13
C VAL A 133 22.49 11.81 2.20
N SER A 134 23.68 11.51 2.71
CA SER A 134 24.12 10.11 2.86
C SER A 134 23.24 9.34 3.84
N LEU A 135 22.83 9.94 4.95
CA LEU A 135 21.90 9.33 5.91
C LEU A 135 20.52 9.05 5.28
N ILE A 136 19.95 10.03 4.58
CA ILE A 136 18.67 9.87 3.91
C ILE A 136 18.72 8.74 2.86
N ASN A 137 19.81 8.67 2.07
CA ASN A 137 19.99 7.61 1.08
C ASN A 137 20.08 6.23 1.74
N ILE A 138 20.89 6.09 2.80
CA ILE A 138 21.04 4.83 3.55
C ILE A 138 19.70 4.42 4.17
N SER A 139 18.98 5.34 4.79
CA SER A 139 17.67 5.06 5.37
C SER A 139 16.65 4.61 4.31
N SER A 140 16.63 5.26 3.14
CA SER A 140 15.75 4.88 2.02
C SER A 140 16.09 3.48 1.49
N GLU A 141 17.38 3.17 1.31
CA GLU A 141 17.84 1.85 0.89
C GLU A 141 17.48 0.76 1.92
N LEU A 142 17.65 1.05 3.21
CA LEU A 142 17.25 0.14 4.29
C LEU A 142 15.73 -0.13 4.30
N ILE A 143 14.91 0.90 4.07
CA ILE A 143 13.46 0.76 3.97
C ILE A 143 13.10 -0.16 2.80
N ASP A 144 13.72 0.03 1.63
CA ASP A 144 13.46 -0.79 0.44
C ASP A 144 13.89 -2.24 0.65
N LEU A 145 15.07 -2.49 1.23
CA LEU A 145 15.54 -3.83 1.60
C LEU A 145 14.60 -4.52 2.60
N ARG A 146 14.09 -3.80 3.58
CA ARG A 146 13.12 -4.32 4.55
C ARG A 146 11.77 -4.66 3.91
N ARG A 147 11.28 -3.83 2.98
CA ARG A 147 10.08 -4.14 2.19
C ARG A 147 10.27 -5.40 1.32
N GLU A 148 11.43 -5.52 0.68
CA GLU A 148 11.77 -6.75 -0.07
C GLU A 148 11.83 -7.98 0.85
N THR A 149 12.37 -7.83 2.06
CA THR A 149 12.41 -8.91 3.05
C THR A 149 11.01 -9.37 3.45
N ILE A 150 10.05 -8.44 3.64
CA ILE A 150 8.63 -8.80 3.90
C ILE A 150 8.08 -9.64 2.73
N ASN A 151 8.30 -9.24 1.48
CA ASN A 151 7.85 -9.99 0.31
C ASN A 151 8.48 -11.40 0.25
N LYS A 152 9.74 -11.55 0.66
CA LYS A 152 10.41 -12.87 0.75
C LYS A 152 9.80 -13.72 1.87
N LEU A 153 9.42 -13.14 3.01
CA LEU A 153 8.72 -13.85 4.08
C LEU A 153 7.34 -14.35 3.62
N ASP A 154 6.60 -13.56 2.82
CA ASP A 154 5.33 -14.00 2.23
C ASP A 154 5.53 -15.19 1.28
N SER A 155 6.57 -15.12 0.45
CA SER A 155 6.94 -16.22 -0.45
C SER A 155 7.37 -17.47 0.32
N LEU A 156 8.06 -17.31 1.44
CA LEU A 156 8.50 -18.40 2.31
C LEU A 156 7.31 -19.14 2.94
N VAL A 157 6.27 -18.40 3.39
CA VAL A 157 5.04 -19.04 3.92
C VAL A 157 4.35 -19.88 2.84
N LYS A 158 4.23 -19.34 1.61
CA LYS A 158 3.66 -20.10 0.48
C LYS A 158 4.48 -21.34 0.14
N ALA A 159 5.80 -21.21 0.09
CA ALA A 159 6.69 -22.34 -0.19
C ALA A 159 6.59 -23.43 0.91
N ARG A 160 6.53 -23.02 2.18
CA ARG A 160 6.35 -23.95 3.31
C ARG A 160 5.01 -24.65 3.28
N PHE A 161 3.94 -23.95 2.86
CA PHE A 161 2.63 -24.57 2.67
C PHE A 161 2.71 -25.70 1.63
N ILE A 162 3.30 -25.43 0.47
CA ILE A 162 3.46 -26.44 -0.60
C ILE A 162 4.38 -27.58 -0.18
N GLU A 163 5.47 -27.29 0.53
CA GLU A 163 6.38 -28.34 1.05
C GLU A 163 5.65 -29.30 2.02
N MET A 164 4.82 -28.76 2.93
CA MET A 164 4.15 -29.56 3.96
C MET A 164 2.89 -30.27 3.46
N PHE A 165 2.17 -29.66 2.54
CA PHE A 165 0.85 -30.13 2.13
C PHE A 165 0.75 -30.57 0.67
N GLY A 166 1.78 -30.29 -0.13
CA GLY A 166 1.75 -30.46 -1.58
C GLY A 166 0.96 -29.35 -2.28
N ASP A 167 0.97 -29.38 -3.62
CA ASP A 167 0.11 -28.51 -4.43
C ASP A 167 -1.36 -28.97 -4.31
N PRO A 168 -2.27 -28.12 -3.79
CA PRO A 168 -3.69 -28.49 -3.67
C PRO A 168 -4.36 -28.83 -5.01
N GLY A 169 -3.86 -28.30 -6.14
CA GLY A 169 -4.38 -28.61 -7.46
C GLY A 169 -4.20 -30.08 -7.87
N THR A 170 -3.16 -30.73 -7.39
CA THR A 170 -2.79 -32.12 -7.70
C THR A 170 -2.94 -33.09 -6.52
N ASN A 171 -3.02 -32.57 -5.28
CA ASN A 171 -3.10 -33.32 -4.04
C ASN A 171 -2.10 -34.52 -3.95
N PRO A 172 -0.80 -34.29 -4.11
CA PRO A 172 0.19 -35.37 -4.19
C PRO A 172 0.32 -36.15 -2.89
N MET A 173 -0.11 -35.56 -1.77
CA MET A 173 -0.08 -36.20 -0.44
C MET A 173 -1.34 -37.04 -0.16
N GLY A 174 -2.36 -37.00 -1.03
CA GLY A 174 -3.60 -37.76 -0.87
C GLY A 174 -4.45 -37.33 0.33
N TRP A 175 -4.41 -36.05 0.70
CA TRP A 175 -5.23 -35.54 1.81
C TRP A 175 -6.73 -35.68 1.51
N GLU A 176 -7.54 -35.78 2.57
CA GLU A 176 -9.00 -35.86 2.47
C GLU A 176 -9.55 -34.61 1.76
N GLU A 177 -10.26 -34.80 0.64
CA GLU A 177 -10.98 -33.73 -0.05
C GLU A 177 -12.24 -33.37 0.72
N THR A 178 -12.43 -32.09 0.96
CA THR A 178 -13.60 -31.54 1.63
C THR A 178 -14.03 -30.23 0.96
N THR A 179 -14.98 -29.51 1.54
CA THR A 179 -15.44 -28.20 1.04
C THR A 179 -15.64 -27.23 2.21
N ILE A 180 -15.67 -25.92 1.93
CA ILE A 180 -16.01 -24.93 2.95
C ILE A 180 -17.31 -25.28 3.68
N GLY A 181 -18.34 -25.72 2.94
CA GLY A 181 -19.63 -26.08 3.52
C GLY A 181 -19.62 -27.32 4.43
N LYS A 182 -18.66 -28.23 4.24
CA LYS A 182 -18.50 -29.41 5.13
C LYS A 182 -17.71 -29.11 6.38
N GLU A 183 -16.75 -28.17 6.31
CA GLU A 183 -15.89 -27.82 7.43
C GLU A 183 -16.48 -26.72 8.33
N CYS A 184 -17.42 -25.92 7.81
CA CYS A 184 -18.01 -24.80 8.56
C CYS A 184 -19.45 -25.14 8.97
N PHE A 185 -19.73 -25.11 10.26
CA PHE A 185 -21.09 -25.31 10.81
C PHE A 185 -21.94 -24.03 10.82
N TYR A 186 -21.32 -22.88 10.56
CA TYR A 186 -22.00 -21.58 10.45
C TYR A 186 -21.37 -20.78 9.31
N ILE A 187 -22.19 -20.32 8.38
CA ILE A 187 -21.78 -19.47 7.26
C ILE A 187 -22.88 -18.42 7.07
N LYS A 188 -22.58 -17.17 7.45
CA LYS A 188 -23.51 -16.04 7.28
C LYS A 188 -22.77 -14.79 6.84
N ASP A 189 -23.48 -13.91 6.17
CA ASP A 189 -23.04 -12.57 5.82
C ASP A 189 -23.74 -11.50 6.69
N GLY A 190 -23.20 -10.29 6.71
CA GLY A 190 -23.76 -9.17 7.43
C GLY A 190 -25.04 -8.62 6.81
N PRO A 191 -25.61 -7.54 7.37
CA PRO A 191 -26.83 -6.92 6.89
C PRO A 191 -26.69 -6.34 5.47
N HIS A 192 -27.76 -6.42 4.67
CA HIS A 192 -27.83 -5.82 3.34
C HIS A 192 -28.11 -4.30 3.38
N LYS A 193 -28.44 -3.77 4.53
CA LYS A 193 -28.73 -2.35 4.75
C LYS A 193 -27.43 -1.53 4.67
N SER A 194 -27.45 -0.40 3.97
CA SER A 194 -26.39 0.60 4.07
C SER A 194 -26.54 1.36 5.40
N LEU A 195 -25.56 1.20 6.25
CA LEU A 195 -25.53 1.86 7.57
C LEU A 195 -24.76 3.17 7.50
N SER A 196 -25.23 4.15 8.29
CA SER A 196 -24.58 5.46 8.38
C SER A 196 -23.32 5.38 9.22
N ASP A 197 -22.30 6.11 8.81
CA ASP A 197 -21.08 6.29 9.58
C ASP A 197 -21.31 7.44 10.57
N ILE A 198 -21.28 7.16 11.86
CA ILE A 198 -21.40 8.18 12.91
C ILE A 198 -20.05 8.62 13.47
N GLY A 199 -18.97 7.95 13.09
CA GLY A 199 -17.61 8.20 13.58
C GLY A 199 -17.29 7.53 14.91
N LYS A 200 -16.03 7.18 15.09
CA LYS A 200 -15.49 6.57 16.32
C LYS A 200 -15.61 7.53 17.51
N GLU A 201 -15.40 8.81 17.29
CA GLU A 201 -15.46 9.89 18.27
C GLU A 201 -16.85 10.07 18.89
N ASN A 202 -17.91 9.59 18.24
CA ASN A 202 -19.28 9.63 18.71
C ASN A 202 -19.71 8.30 19.37
N GLY A 203 -18.76 7.45 19.74
CA GLY A 203 -19.03 6.17 20.40
C GLY A 203 -19.50 5.06 19.47
N GLY A 204 -19.30 5.21 18.15
CA GLY A 204 -19.69 4.20 17.16
C GLY A 204 -18.90 2.90 17.29
N HIS A 205 -19.52 1.77 16.86
CA HIS A 205 -18.91 0.45 16.79
C HIS A 205 -18.33 0.16 15.40
N PRO A 206 -17.17 -0.50 15.30
CA PRO A 206 -16.57 -0.79 13.99
C PRO A 206 -17.47 -1.66 13.11
N PHE A 207 -17.59 -1.29 11.84
CA PHE A 207 -18.36 -2.00 10.82
C PHE A 207 -17.46 -2.33 9.62
N ILE A 208 -17.04 -3.60 9.53
CA ILE A 208 -16.04 -4.09 8.61
C ILE A 208 -16.64 -4.42 7.25
N SER A 209 -15.98 -3.96 6.20
CA SER A 209 -16.26 -4.25 4.80
C SER A 209 -15.06 -4.94 4.13
N VAL A 210 -15.19 -5.34 2.87
CA VAL A 210 -14.11 -6.01 2.13
C VAL A 210 -12.81 -5.21 2.13
N ARG A 211 -12.86 -3.88 1.95
CA ARG A 211 -11.66 -3.02 1.95
C ARG A 211 -10.83 -3.11 3.24
N ASN A 212 -11.46 -3.53 4.33
CA ASN A 212 -10.82 -3.60 5.64
C ASN A 212 -10.06 -4.92 5.88
N ILE A 213 -10.14 -5.90 4.95
CA ILE A 213 -9.52 -7.23 5.12
C ILE A 213 -8.60 -7.64 3.96
N VAL A 214 -8.59 -6.90 2.84
CA VAL A 214 -7.88 -7.31 1.61
C VAL A 214 -6.36 -7.24 1.72
N ASP A 215 -5.83 -6.46 2.66
CA ASP A 215 -4.38 -6.28 2.86
C ASP A 215 -3.77 -7.28 3.85
N GLY A 216 -4.51 -8.37 4.18
CA GLY A 216 -4.02 -9.47 5.04
C GLY A 216 -4.10 -9.18 6.54
N TYR A 217 -4.70 -8.06 6.95
CA TYR A 217 -5.02 -7.72 8.33
C TYR A 217 -6.38 -7.03 8.41
N ILE A 218 -6.95 -6.90 9.61
CA ILE A 218 -8.20 -6.17 9.81
C ILE A 218 -7.87 -4.70 10.07
N ASP A 219 -8.16 -3.84 9.09
CA ASP A 219 -7.92 -2.40 9.16
C ASP A 219 -9.11 -1.65 9.72
N PHE A 220 -9.01 -1.24 10.97
CA PHE A 220 -10.02 -0.40 11.63
C PHE A 220 -9.87 1.10 11.31
N SER A 221 -8.74 1.55 10.76
CA SER A 221 -8.49 2.97 10.50
C SER A 221 -9.39 3.54 9.41
N THR A 222 -9.83 2.68 8.49
CA THR A 222 -10.73 3.02 7.38
C THR A 222 -12.14 2.44 7.55
N ALA A 223 -12.42 1.80 8.69
CA ALA A 223 -13.73 1.24 8.99
C ALA A 223 -14.78 2.35 9.18
N LYS A 224 -16.04 2.03 8.86
CA LYS A 224 -17.17 2.82 9.33
C LYS A 224 -17.42 2.53 10.80
N TYR A 225 -18.03 3.47 11.48
CA TYR A 225 -18.48 3.31 12.87
C TYR A 225 -19.98 3.54 12.95
N ILE A 226 -20.74 2.51 13.38
CA ILE A 226 -22.19 2.50 13.37
C ILE A 226 -22.76 2.65 14.80
N SER A 227 -24.03 3.04 14.90
CA SER A 227 -24.71 3.23 16.18
C SER A 227 -24.90 1.93 16.98
N ASP A 228 -25.15 2.04 18.29
CA ASP A 228 -25.46 0.89 19.18
C ASP A 228 -26.62 0.06 18.65
N GLU A 229 -27.68 0.72 18.14
CA GLU A 229 -28.87 0.05 17.61
C GLU A 229 -28.54 -0.74 16.34
N ASP A 230 -27.87 -0.12 15.36
CA ASP A 230 -27.46 -0.76 14.12
C ASP A 230 -26.45 -1.90 14.39
N TYR A 231 -25.55 -1.72 15.37
CA TYR A 231 -24.59 -2.73 15.78
C TYR A 231 -25.29 -3.96 16.38
N ALA A 232 -26.20 -3.75 17.34
CA ALA A 232 -26.97 -4.83 17.96
C ALA A 232 -27.80 -5.61 16.92
N ASP A 233 -28.40 -4.91 15.95
CA ASP A 233 -29.14 -5.55 14.86
C ASP A 233 -28.25 -6.32 13.89
N ALA A 234 -27.07 -5.79 13.57
CA ALA A 234 -26.08 -6.47 12.75
C ALA A 234 -25.62 -7.78 13.38
N LEU A 235 -25.31 -7.78 14.69
CA LEU A 235 -24.88 -8.96 15.43
C LEU A 235 -25.96 -10.05 15.52
N LYS A 236 -27.25 -9.69 15.58
CA LYS A 236 -28.36 -10.68 15.50
C LYS A 236 -28.32 -11.46 14.19
N LYS A 237 -27.93 -10.80 13.10
CA LYS A 237 -27.82 -11.46 11.77
C LYS A 237 -26.54 -12.26 11.62
N CYS A 238 -25.41 -11.67 11.96
CA CYS A 238 -24.08 -12.25 11.80
C CYS A 238 -23.18 -11.74 12.93
N HIS A 239 -22.64 -12.65 13.72
CA HIS A 239 -21.81 -12.35 14.89
C HIS A 239 -20.38 -12.88 14.67
N PRO A 240 -19.44 -12.04 14.21
CA PRO A 240 -18.04 -12.40 14.13
C PRO A 240 -17.41 -12.48 15.52
N GLU A 241 -16.58 -13.49 15.75
CA GLU A 241 -15.87 -13.72 17.02
C GLU A 241 -14.40 -14.05 16.73
N LYS A 242 -13.52 -13.76 17.68
CA LYS A 242 -12.12 -14.14 17.57
C LYS A 242 -11.94 -15.64 17.28
N GLY A 243 -11.16 -15.94 16.28
CA GLY A 243 -10.92 -17.29 15.78
C GLY A 243 -11.90 -17.74 14.69
N ASP A 244 -12.87 -16.93 14.29
CA ASP A 244 -13.68 -17.14 13.09
C ASP A 244 -12.93 -16.68 11.84
N MET A 245 -13.38 -17.12 10.67
CA MET A 245 -12.83 -16.70 9.39
C MET A 245 -13.77 -15.68 8.72
N LEU A 246 -13.24 -14.51 8.37
CA LEU A 246 -13.88 -13.59 7.43
C LEU A 246 -13.58 -14.03 6.00
N TYR A 247 -14.56 -13.98 5.12
CA TYR A 247 -14.38 -14.31 3.72
C TYR A 247 -15.10 -13.31 2.81
N SER A 248 -14.35 -12.68 1.91
CA SER A 248 -14.90 -11.65 1.01
C SER A 248 -15.75 -12.28 -0.08
N LYS A 249 -16.99 -11.76 -0.25
CA LYS A 249 -17.95 -12.29 -1.23
C LYS A 249 -18.47 -11.25 -2.21
N GLY A 250 -18.19 -9.96 -2.02
CA GLY A 250 -18.62 -8.87 -2.92
C GLY A 250 -17.49 -7.92 -3.27
N GLY A 251 -17.46 -7.42 -4.50
CA GLY A 251 -16.37 -6.61 -5.02
C GLY A 251 -15.08 -7.43 -5.22
N THR A 252 -14.08 -7.28 -4.37
CA THR A 252 -12.92 -8.20 -4.31
C THR A 252 -13.34 -9.47 -3.59
N THR A 253 -13.54 -10.56 -4.32
CA THR A 253 -14.04 -11.84 -3.79
C THR A 253 -12.92 -12.84 -3.58
N GLY A 254 -13.09 -13.77 -2.61
CA GLY A 254 -12.19 -14.89 -2.41
C GLY A 254 -11.02 -14.63 -1.47
N ILE A 255 -11.05 -13.56 -0.68
CA ILE A 255 -10.04 -13.24 0.32
C ILE A 255 -10.53 -13.72 1.69
N ALA A 256 -9.71 -14.53 2.34
CA ALA A 256 -9.93 -15.00 3.71
C ALA A 256 -9.08 -14.21 4.70
N LYS A 257 -9.62 -13.90 5.87
CA LYS A 257 -8.87 -13.34 7.00
C LYS A 257 -9.35 -13.95 8.31
N LEU A 258 -8.44 -14.60 9.03
CA LEU A 258 -8.71 -15.09 10.39
C LEU A 258 -8.90 -13.87 11.34
N ILE A 259 -9.93 -13.92 12.17
CA ILE A 259 -10.12 -12.90 13.23
C ILE A 259 -9.12 -13.21 14.35
N ASP A 260 -8.04 -12.47 14.39
CA ASP A 260 -6.93 -12.58 15.35
C ASP A 260 -6.86 -11.41 16.34
N VAL A 261 -7.82 -10.48 16.26
CA VAL A 261 -7.93 -9.28 17.11
C VAL A 261 -8.96 -9.48 18.22
N ASP A 262 -8.83 -8.70 19.30
CA ASP A 262 -9.76 -8.69 20.43
C ASP A 262 -10.86 -7.61 20.28
N GLU A 263 -10.70 -6.69 19.33
CA GLU A 263 -11.68 -5.65 19.04
C GLU A 263 -12.97 -6.28 18.50
N GLU A 264 -14.11 -5.96 19.14
CA GLU A 264 -15.43 -6.39 18.68
C GLU A 264 -15.89 -5.52 17.51
N PHE A 265 -16.52 -6.13 16.51
CA PHE A 265 -17.03 -5.44 15.33
C PHE A 265 -18.20 -6.18 14.70
N ALA A 266 -18.96 -5.49 13.87
CA ALA A 266 -19.91 -6.11 12.93
C ALA A 266 -19.38 -6.07 11.50
N ASN A 267 -19.91 -6.89 10.61
CA ASN A 267 -19.50 -6.98 9.21
C ASN A 267 -20.65 -6.69 8.23
N TRP A 268 -20.31 -6.15 7.08
CA TRP A 268 -21.25 -5.87 5.99
C TRP A 268 -21.52 -7.10 5.14
N VAL A 269 -22.62 -7.09 4.37
CA VAL A 269 -23.10 -8.17 3.48
C VAL A 269 -22.03 -8.72 2.52
N HIS A 270 -21.04 -7.92 2.15
CA HIS A 270 -19.95 -8.36 1.26
C HIS A 270 -18.83 -9.16 1.95
N VAL A 271 -18.93 -9.38 3.25
CA VAL A 271 -18.05 -10.23 4.04
C VAL A 271 -18.89 -11.31 4.72
N ALA A 272 -18.55 -12.55 4.49
CA ALA A 272 -19.12 -13.69 5.22
C ALA A 272 -18.26 -14.04 6.44
N VAL A 273 -18.91 -14.54 7.49
CA VAL A 273 -18.27 -15.15 8.67
C VAL A 273 -18.43 -16.64 8.58
N LEU A 274 -17.31 -17.37 8.68
CA LEU A 274 -17.26 -18.81 8.67
C LEU A 274 -16.82 -19.29 10.06
N LYS A 275 -17.69 -20.06 10.76
CA LYS A 275 -17.33 -20.71 12.02
C LYS A 275 -17.10 -22.19 11.76
N PHE A 276 -16.00 -22.71 12.26
CA PHE A 276 -15.51 -24.07 12.01
C PHE A 276 -15.02 -24.73 13.31
N ASP A 277 -14.92 -26.03 13.30
CA ASP A 277 -14.39 -26.80 14.44
C ASP A 277 -12.88 -26.65 14.54
N LYS A 278 -12.43 -25.90 15.55
CA LYS A 278 -11.01 -25.57 15.79
C LYS A 278 -10.18 -26.80 16.24
N GLU A 279 -10.81 -27.91 16.65
CA GLU A 279 -10.12 -29.16 16.95
C GLU A 279 -9.76 -29.96 15.69
N ARG A 280 -10.48 -29.70 14.58
CA ARG A 280 -10.29 -30.37 13.30
C ARG A 280 -9.60 -29.51 12.26
N LEU A 281 -9.79 -28.20 12.33
CA LEU A 281 -9.29 -27.23 11.34
C LEU A 281 -8.61 -26.08 12.05
N ASN A 282 -7.30 -25.89 11.85
CA ASN A 282 -6.55 -24.78 12.38
C ASN A 282 -6.83 -23.50 11.55
N GLY A 283 -7.14 -22.38 12.23
CA GLY A 283 -7.52 -21.12 11.56
C GLY A 283 -6.43 -20.55 10.65
N VAL A 284 -5.16 -20.62 11.05
CA VAL A 284 -4.02 -20.13 10.23
C VAL A 284 -3.84 -20.99 8.98
N PHE A 285 -3.93 -22.33 9.13
CA PHE A 285 -3.91 -23.23 7.98
C PHE A 285 -5.09 -22.93 7.04
N PHE A 286 -6.29 -22.76 7.59
CA PHE A 286 -7.51 -22.49 6.83
C PHE A 286 -7.42 -21.19 6.05
N GLU A 287 -6.94 -20.11 6.67
CA GLU A 287 -6.69 -18.82 5.99
C GLU A 287 -5.75 -18.99 4.81
N ASN A 288 -4.61 -19.69 5.00
CA ASN A 288 -3.62 -19.90 3.93
C ASN A 288 -4.16 -20.82 2.83
N MET A 289 -4.96 -21.85 3.18
CA MET A 289 -5.60 -22.74 2.21
C MET A 289 -6.59 -21.97 1.34
N LEU A 290 -7.43 -21.12 1.94
CA LEU A 290 -8.43 -20.33 1.21
C LEU A 290 -7.81 -19.23 0.33
N ASN A 291 -6.71 -18.61 0.78
CA ASN A 291 -5.97 -17.59 0.02
C ASN A 291 -5.01 -18.19 -1.01
N GLY A 292 -4.77 -19.50 -0.98
CA GLY A 292 -3.96 -20.20 -1.98
C GLY A 292 -4.66 -20.25 -3.34
N ASP A 293 -3.87 -20.33 -4.43
CA ASP A 293 -4.36 -20.23 -5.81
C ASP A 293 -5.49 -21.23 -6.09
N TYR A 294 -5.42 -22.46 -5.55
CA TYR A 294 -6.44 -23.50 -5.74
C TYR A 294 -7.85 -23.08 -5.29
N CYS A 295 -7.99 -22.54 -4.08
CA CYS A 295 -9.28 -22.07 -3.57
C CYS A 295 -9.66 -20.71 -4.18
N TYR A 296 -8.68 -19.83 -4.34
CA TYR A 296 -8.90 -18.51 -4.92
C TYR A 296 -9.44 -18.59 -6.36
N GLU A 297 -8.85 -19.40 -7.24
CA GLU A 297 -9.33 -19.59 -8.60
C GLU A 297 -10.77 -20.19 -8.66
N GLN A 298 -11.09 -21.11 -7.76
CA GLN A 298 -12.46 -21.61 -7.63
C GLN A 298 -13.42 -20.48 -7.26
N SER A 299 -13.06 -19.64 -6.30
CA SER A 299 -13.85 -18.47 -5.91
C SER A 299 -14.09 -17.51 -7.07
N GLN A 300 -13.06 -17.28 -7.91
CA GLN A 300 -13.15 -16.40 -9.09
C GLN A 300 -14.10 -17.00 -10.15
N ARG A 301 -14.03 -18.30 -10.39
CA ARG A 301 -14.93 -19.02 -11.34
C ARG A 301 -16.39 -19.03 -10.86
N LEU A 302 -16.61 -19.11 -9.56
CA LEU A 302 -17.93 -19.12 -8.94
C LEU A 302 -18.54 -17.71 -8.76
N THR A 303 -17.71 -16.66 -8.81
CA THR A 303 -18.15 -15.26 -8.70
C THR A 303 -18.90 -14.84 -9.95
N LYS A 304 -20.06 -14.21 -9.75
CA LYS A 304 -20.92 -13.68 -10.83
C LYS A 304 -20.82 -12.16 -10.91
N GLY A 305 -21.19 -11.61 -12.09
CA GLY A 305 -21.20 -10.17 -12.34
C GLY A 305 -19.84 -9.61 -12.77
N ILE A 306 -19.87 -8.57 -13.62
CA ILE A 306 -18.67 -7.87 -14.11
C ILE A 306 -18.43 -6.62 -13.27
N ALA A 307 -19.42 -5.74 -13.15
CA ALA A 307 -19.34 -4.50 -12.38
C ALA A 307 -19.65 -4.74 -10.88
N ASN A 308 -20.71 -5.52 -10.60
CA ASN A 308 -21.09 -5.89 -9.25
C ASN A 308 -20.77 -7.38 -9.04
N ARG A 309 -19.53 -7.66 -8.69
CA ARG A 309 -19.04 -9.00 -8.43
C ARG A 309 -19.63 -9.53 -7.12
N ASP A 310 -20.22 -10.74 -7.18
CA ASP A 310 -20.80 -11.41 -6.02
C ASP A 310 -20.53 -12.92 -6.04
N LEU A 311 -19.98 -13.43 -4.96
CA LEU A 311 -19.81 -14.84 -4.66
C LEU A 311 -20.90 -15.23 -3.66
N VAL A 312 -22.04 -15.67 -4.15
CA VAL A 312 -23.17 -16.05 -3.28
C VAL A 312 -22.80 -17.18 -2.33
N LEU A 313 -23.36 -17.19 -1.12
CA LEU A 313 -23.02 -18.18 -0.07
C LEU A 313 -23.21 -19.63 -0.56
N SER A 314 -24.26 -19.91 -1.34
CA SER A 314 -24.53 -21.25 -1.92
C SER A 314 -23.46 -21.74 -2.90
N ALA A 315 -22.71 -20.84 -3.53
CA ALA A 315 -21.57 -21.18 -4.36
C ALA A 315 -20.29 -21.29 -3.52
N MET A 316 -20.08 -20.37 -2.56
CA MET A 316 -18.94 -20.38 -1.65
C MET A 316 -18.79 -21.71 -0.90
N VAL A 317 -19.88 -22.30 -0.41
CA VAL A 317 -19.86 -23.58 0.31
C VAL A 317 -19.36 -24.76 -0.54
N GLN A 318 -19.35 -24.63 -1.88
CA GLN A 318 -18.88 -25.65 -2.81
C GLN A 318 -17.38 -25.58 -3.10
N ILE A 319 -16.69 -24.55 -2.66
CA ILE A 319 -15.24 -24.42 -2.85
C ILE A 319 -14.56 -25.62 -2.19
N LYS A 320 -13.85 -26.39 -2.99
CA LYS A 320 -13.10 -27.56 -2.58
C LYS A 320 -11.80 -27.17 -1.93
N MET A 321 -11.43 -27.90 -0.90
CA MET A 321 -10.17 -27.77 -0.18
C MET A 321 -9.74 -29.13 0.34
N TYR A 322 -8.55 -29.21 0.92
CA TYR A 322 -8.05 -30.42 1.56
C TYR A 322 -7.87 -30.21 3.05
N ARG A 323 -8.10 -31.28 3.82
CA ARG A 323 -7.93 -31.28 5.27
C ARG A 323 -6.85 -32.28 5.69
N PRO A 324 -5.59 -31.84 5.84
CA PRO A 324 -4.54 -32.64 6.45
C PRO A 324 -4.82 -32.90 7.94
N PRO A 325 -4.17 -33.89 8.57
CA PRO A 325 -4.28 -34.11 10.02
C PRO A 325 -3.94 -32.83 10.81
N ILE A 326 -4.71 -32.56 11.87
CA ILE A 326 -4.60 -31.33 12.69
C ILE A 326 -3.17 -31.06 13.20
N LYS A 327 -2.40 -32.10 13.47
CA LYS A 327 -0.99 -32.00 13.91
C LYS A 327 -0.11 -31.31 12.87
N HIS A 328 -0.29 -31.61 11.58
CA HIS A 328 0.46 -30.95 10.48
C HIS A 328 0.01 -29.51 10.30
N GLN A 329 -1.29 -29.25 10.42
CA GLN A 329 -1.83 -27.89 10.37
C GLN A 329 -1.26 -27.02 11.50
N GLN A 330 -1.14 -27.59 12.72
CA GLN A 330 -0.56 -26.88 13.86
C GLN A 330 0.93 -26.58 13.65
N GLN A 331 1.72 -27.52 13.13
CA GLN A 331 3.13 -27.28 12.81
C GLN A 331 3.31 -26.15 11.80
N PHE A 332 2.43 -26.07 10.80
CA PHE A 332 2.42 -24.95 9.85
C PHE A 332 2.05 -23.64 10.54
N ALA A 333 1.02 -23.63 11.38
CA ALA A 333 0.60 -22.45 12.12
C ALA A 333 1.71 -21.90 13.04
N ASP A 334 2.44 -22.79 13.70
CA ASP A 334 3.58 -22.41 14.55
C ASP A 334 4.71 -21.77 13.72
N PHE A 335 4.97 -22.28 12.51
CA PHE A 335 5.91 -21.68 11.58
C PHE A 335 5.43 -20.29 11.12
N VAL A 336 4.17 -20.13 10.69
CA VAL A 336 3.60 -18.84 10.28
C VAL A 336 3.69 -17.82 11.40
N LYS A 337 3.37 -18.22 12.65
CA LYS A 337 3.49 -17.34 13.82
C LYS A 337 4.91 -16.79 14.04
N GLN A 338 5.95 -17.58 13.76
CA GLN A 338 7.34 -17.12 13.84
C GLN A 338 7.65 -16.11 12.72
N VAL A 339 7.17 -16.36 11.51
CA VAL A 339 7.31 -15.45 10.36
C VAL A 339 6.58 -14.12 10.64
N ASP A 340 5.36 -14.18 11.18
CA ASP A 340 4.57 -12.98 11.49
C ASP A 340 5.22 -12.10 12.56
N LYS A 341 5.87 -12.71 13.56
CA LYS A 341 6.68 -11.97 14.52
C LYS A 341 7.81 -11.20 13.82
N SER A 342 8.53 -11.86 12.92
CA SER A 342 9.60 -11.22 12.14
C SER A 342 9.06 -10.10 11.25
N ARG A 343 7.91 -10.30 10.59
CA ARG A 343 7.23 -9.24 9.80
C ARG A 343 6.88 -8.02 10.67
N PHE A 344 6.33 -8.27 11.86
CA PHE A 344 5.96 -7.20 12.78
C PHE A 344 7.17 -6.36 13.18
N ASP A 345 8.28 -7.01 13.56
CA ASP A 345 9.52 -6.33 13.94
C ASP A 345 10.10 -5.50 12.78
N ILE A 346 10.06 -6.05 11.55
CA ILE A 346 10.51 -5.35 10.34
C ILE A 346 9.60 -4.14 10.04
N LYS A 347 8.26 -4.31 10.07
CA LYS A 347 7.32 -3.21 9.86
C LYS A 347 7.51 -2.08 10.86
N LYS A 348 7.68 -2.41 12.14
CA LYS A 348 7.97 -1.44 13.20
C LYS A 348 9.23 -0.65 12.88
N SER A 349 10.29 -1.32 12.48
CA SER A 349 11.57 -0.69 12.15
C SER A 349 11.53 0.17 10.88
N ILE A 350 10.64 -0.12 9.92
CA ILE A 350 10.37 0.77 8.76
C ILE A 350 9.74 2.08 9.24
N ILE A 351 8.70 2.00 10.09
CA ILE A 351 8.02 3.17 10.64
C ILE A 351 8.99 4.06 11.44
N GLU A 352 9.91 3.46 12.19
CA GLU A 352 10.93 4.19 12.93
C GLU A 352 11.86 4.95 11.98
N LEU A 353 12.38 4.30 10.93
CA LEU A 353 13.21 4.95 9.91
C LEU A 353 12.48 6.06 9.15
N GLU A 354 11.23 5.83 8.76
CA GLU A 354 10.43 6.84 8.05
C GLU A 354 10.21 8.10 8.92
N ARG A 355 10.09 7.94 10.24
CA ARG A 355 10.00 9.08 11.17
C ARG A 355 11.31 9.85 11.27
N GLU A 356 12.45 9.16 11.38
CA GLU A 356 13.76 9.79 11.45
C GLU A 356 14.07 10.61 10.20
N VAL A 357 13.71 10.12 9.01
CA VAL A 357 13.94 10.83 7.74
C VAL A 357 13.07 12.10 7.59
N VAL A 358 11.89 12.16 8.24
CA VAL A 358 10.94 13.28 8.10
C VAL A 358 11.21 14.41 9.11
N TYR A 359 11.92 14.16 10.23
CA TYR A 359 12.07 15.12 11.33
C TYR A 359 13.47 15.74 11.47
N ASP A 360 14.48 15.33 10.70
CA ASP A 360 15.78 15.94 10.60
C ASP A 360 15.95 16.71 9.27
#